data_08faed4eaca2839cd41eb0ec63dcda34
#
_entry.id   08faed4eaca2839cd41eb0ec63dcda34
#
_cell.length_a   1.000
_cell.length_b   1.000
_cell.length_c   1.000
_cell.angle_alpha   90.00
_cell.angle_beta   90.00
_cell.angle_gamma   90.00
#
_symmetry.space_group_name_H-M   'P 1'
#
loop_
_entity.id
_entity.type
_entity.pdbx_description
1 polymer ?
#
loop_
_entity_poly.entity_id
_entity_poly.type
_entity_poly.pdbx_seq_one_letter_code
_entity_poly.pdbx_strand_id
1 'polypeptide(L)'
;MSTLTIRPSISGADCRALTFTERSASAAKIFADIADLVKLNEPTGQLDDDILVGDLQRFLDAPDVDRARDLRLWKDTSGKLIGFGQLLMPKHNDEIEGDLYFDVHPTRRDALETEILQWSERRMREVGQRRALSMKLRTHSRSDKIDRRMLLERQGFTTERGFLTMTCPLDGPISSPTLPSGFTLQWLSLERDLKAWVELFNESFIDHWNHQDLTVATARDWFKNPDYKPELNLIAVAPDGTFAAFCVGYLNLEENARSGRNEGWIKLLGTRRGFRKLGLGRAILLAAMRQLKAAGVECVKLGVDAQSLTSATQLYQSVGFGPVNTWLSYVKKIQPLSYQVTERP
;
A
#
# COMPACT_ATOMS: atom_id res chain seq x y z
N MET A 1 18.85 -29.72 0.75
CA MET A 1 19.53 -29.06 1.90
C MET A 1 19.98 -27.69 1.42
N SER A 2 19.19 -26.66 1.65
CA SER A 2 19.52 -25.30 1.21
C SER A 2 20.26 -24.59 2.33
N THR A 3 21.46 -24.17 2.04
CA THR A 3 22.40 -23.56 2.98
C THR A 3 22.01 -22.11 3.23
N LEU A 4 21.69 -21.78 4.45
CA LEU A 4 21.47 -20.40 4.91
C LEU A 4 22.83 -19.67 4.85
N THR A 5 22.99 -18.70 3.97
CA THR A 5 24.21 -17.90 3.92
C THR A 5 24.10 -16.75 4.92
N ILE A 6 24.75 -16.91 6.06
CA ILE A 6 24.85 -15.86 7.08
C ILE A 6 26.03 -14.96 6.71
N ARG A 7 25.77 -13.69 6.38
CA ARG A 7 26.82 -12.66 6.30
C ARG A 7 26.81 -11.83 7.58
N PRO A 8 27.91 -11.74 8.32
CA PRO A 8 27.95 -10.84 9.47
C PRO A 8 27.95 -9.39 9.01
N SER A 9 27.07 -8.60 9.56
CA SER A 9 27.07 -7.13 9.46
C SER A 9 28.12 -6.57 10.41
N ILE A 10 29.00 -5.72 9.90
CA ILE A 10 30.05 -5.06 10.69
C ILE A 10 29.46 -3.80 11.27
N SER A 11 29.01 -3.84 12.48
CA SER A 11 29.12 -2.82 13.54
C SER A 11 28.23 -3.15 14.72
N GLY A 12 28.85 -3.24 15.86
CA GLY A 12 28.40 -3.22 17.25
C GLY A 12 26.93 -3.46 17.55
N ALA A 13 26.63 -4.63 17.96
CA ALA A 13 25.57 -5.16 18.83
C ALA A 13 24.75 -6.28 18.18
N ASP A 14 24.86 -7.43 18.71
CA ASP A 14 23.81 -8.47 18.95
C ASP A 14 22.69 -8.67 17.90
N CYS A 15 22.86 -8.35 16.60
CA CYS A 15 21.87 -8.67 15.60
C CYS A 15 22.47 -9.31 14.33
N ARG A 16 21.72 -10.26 13.75
CA ARG A 16 22.09 -10.95 12.50
C ARG A 16 21.09 -10.65 11.42
N ALA A 17 21.57 -10.19 10.26
CA ALA A 17 20.74 -10.06 9.07
C ALA A 17 20.61 -11.40 8.36
N LEU A 18 19.40 -11.81 8.02
CA LEU A 18 19.10 -13.05 7.32
C LEU A 18 18.45 -12.75 5.97
N THR A 19 18.83 -13.54 4.96
CA THR A 19 18.23 -13.50 3.64
C THR A 19 17.16 -14.59 3.53
N PHE A 20 16.02 -14.30 2.95
CA PHE A 20 14.92 -15.26 2.82
C PHE A 20 15.15 -16.18 1.60
N THR A 21 15.23 -17.49 1.78
CA THR A 21 15.50 -18.46 0.71
C THR A 21 14.46 -19.57 0.53
N GLU A 22 13.37 -19.62 1.32
CA GLU A 22 12.48 -20.79 1.31
C GLU A 22 10.99 -20.52 1.04
N ARG A 23 10.39 -21.46 0.29
CA ARG A 23 8.95 -21.56 -0.02
C ARG A 23 8.18 -22.48 0.96
N SER A 24 8.58 -22.63 2.21
CA SER A 24 8.04 -23.68 3.10
C SER A 24 7.25 -23.12 4.30
N ALA A 25 6.81 -24.00 5.20
CA ALA A 25 6.15 -23.70 6.48
C ALA A 25 6.87 -22.62 7.33
N SER A 26 8.15 -22.37 7.05
CA SER A 26 8.93 -21.24 7.56
C SER A 26 8.39 -19.87 7.11
N ALA A 27 7.75 -19.74 5.95
CA ALA A 27 7.22 -18.48 5.44
C ALA A 27 6.06 -17.97 6.31
N ALA A 28 5.10 -18.83 6.64
CA ALA A 28 3.96 -18.46 7.46
C ALA A 28 4.39 -17.95 8.85
N LYS A 29 5.42 -18.58 9.44
CA LYS A 29 5.98 -18.12 10.71
C LYS A 29 6.65 -16.76 10.58
N ILE A 30 7.38 -16.51 9.50
CA ILE A 30 8.04 -15.22 9.26
C ILE A 30 7.01 -14.11 9.13
N PHE A 31 5.91 -14.34 8.41
CA PHE A 31 4.83 -13.36 8.30
C PHE A 31 4.13 -13.10 9.63
N ALA A 32 3.95 -14.14 10.45
CA ALA A 32 3.44 -13.97 11.81
C ALA A 32 4.40 -13.14 12.68
N ASP A 33 5.71 -13.43 12.62
CA ASP A 33 6.74 -12.65 13.34
C ASP A 33 6.76 -11.18 12.87
N ILE A 34 6.59 -10.91 11.58
CA ILE A 34 6.48 -9.54 11.03
C ILE A 34 5.21 -8.85 11.54
N ALA A 35 4.06 -9.55 11.51
CA ALA A 35 2.81 -9.00 12.03
C ALA A 35 2.92 -8.61 13.51
N ASP A 36 3.55 -9.44 14.30
CA ASP A 36 3.77 -9.17 15.73
C ASP A 36 4.72 -7.98 15.94
N LEU A 37 5.74 -7.84 15.09
CA LEU A 37 6.65 -6.69 15.13
C LEU A 37 5.94 -5.37 14.76
N VAL A 38 5.14 -5.36 13.72
CA VAL A 38 4.34 -4.20 13.28
C VAL A 38 3.41 -3.75 14.39
N LYS A 39 2.69 -4.69 15.03
CA LYS A 39 1.80 -4.37 16.16
C LYS A 39 2.49 -3.69 17.35
N LEU A 40 3.77 -3.99 17.61
CA LEU A 40 4.51 -3.36 18.70
C LEU A 40 4.76 -1.86 18.46
N ASN A 41 4.68 -1.41 17.21
CA ASN A 41 4.92 -0.01 16.82
C ASN A 41 3.64 0.81 16.72
N GLU A 42 2.48 0.17 16.78
CA GLU A 42 1.19 0.84 16.72
C GLU A 42 0.71 1.27 18.12
N PRO A 43 0.14 2.46 18.24
CA PRO A 43 -0.57 2.85 19.47
C PRO A 43 -1.71 1.87 19.72
N THR A 44 -1.92 1.49 20.98
CA THR A 44 -2.99 0.58 21.39
C THR A 44 -4.34 1.08 20.85
N GLY A 45 -4.92 0.35 19.90
CA GLY A 45 -6.24 0.64 19.35
C GLY A 45 -6.29 1.19 17.92
N GLN A 46 -5.18 1.48 17.28
CA GLN A 46 -5.14 1.96 15.88
C GLN A 46 -4.23 1.07 15.03
N LEU A 47 -4.82 0.06 14.38
CA LEU A 47 -4.16 -0.63 13.26
C LEU A 47 -4.40 0.21 12.02
N ASP A 48 -3.55 1.22 11.80
CA ASP A 48 -3.63 2.12 10.66
C ASP A 48 -2.63 1.78 9.55
N ASP A 49 -1.80 0.74 9.75
CA ASP A 49 -0.91 0.28 8.70
C ASP A 49 -1.71 -0.50 7.66
N ASP A 50 -1.94 0.16 6.53
CA ASP A 50 -2.58 -0.39 5.33
C ASP A 50 -1.85 -1.59 4.73
N ILE A 51 -0.65 -1.91 5.21
CA ILE A 51 0.07 -3.10 4.81
C ILE A 51 -0.34 -4.24 5.74
N LEU A 52 -1.46 -4.83 5.42
CA LEU A 52 -1.84 -6.11 5.99
C LEU A 52 -0.74 -7.13 5.69
N VAL A 53 -0.44 -8.00 6.64
CA VAL A 53 0.55 -9.08 6.44
C VAL A 53 0.24 -9.90 5.18
N GLY A 54 -1.04 -10.04 4.83
CA GLY A 54 -1.48 -10.62 3.57
C GLY A 54 -1.04 -9.83 2.33
N ASP A 55 -0.95 -8.50 2.40
CA ASP A 55 -0.42 -7.68 1.31
C ASP A 55 1.09 -7.88 1.16
N LEU A 56 1.84 -7.92 2.25
CA LEU A 56 3.27 -8.27 2.22
C LEU A 56 3.51 -9.64 1.58
N GLN A 57 2.70 -10.63 1.91
CA GLN A 57 2.81 -11.96 1.33
C GLN A 57 2.53 -11.95 -0.17
N ARG A 58 1.47 -11.27 -0.61
CA ARG A 58 1.14 -11.15 -2.04
C ARG A 58 2.22 -10.41 -2.83
N PHE A 59 2.76 -9.34 -2.27
CA PHE A 59 3.87 -8.62 -2.90
C PHE A 59 5.11 -9.50 -3.05
N LEU A 60 5.42 -10.32 -2.05
CA LEU A 60 6.53 -11.26 -2.13
C LEU A 60 6.26 -12.42 -3.09
N ASP A 61 5.00 -12.76 -3.35
CA ASP A 61 4.60 -13.78 -4.33
C ASP A 61 4.58 -13.27 -5.77
N ALA A 62 4.73 -11.96 -5.98
CA ALA A 62 4.79 -11.38 -7.31
C ALA A 62 6.01 -11.91 -8.09
N PRO A 63 5.84 -12.25 -9.38
CA PRO A 63 6.87 -12.93 -10.19
C PRO A 63 8.14 -12.10 -10.39
N ASP A 64 8.07 -10.80 -10.18
CA ASP A 64 9.16 -9.85 -10.37
C ASP A 64 9.99 -9.57 -9.11
N VAL A 65 9.60 -10.15 -7.97
CA VAL A 65 10.26 -9.94 -6.67
C VAL A 65 11.32 -11.01 -6.42
N ASP A 66 12.56 -10.60 -6.24
CA ASP A 66 13.64 -11.46 -5.78
C ASP A 66 13.61 -11.53 -4.24
N ARG A 67 12.81 -12.46 -3.72
CA ARG A 67 12.63 -12.63 -2.26
C ARG A 67 13.94 -12.73 -1.49
N ALA A 68 14.96 -13.32 -2.09
CA ALA A 68 16.25 -13.51 -1.44
C ALA A 68 17.04 -12.20 -1.30
N ARG A 69 16.73 -11.20 -2.11
CA ARG A 69 17.44 -9.91 -2.15
C ARG A 69 16.55 -8.72 -1.76
N ASP A 70 15.25 -8.81 -2.00
CA ASP A 70 14.30 -7.70 -1.84
C ASP A 70 13.54 -7.78 -0.51
N LEU A 71 13.67 -8.88 0.25
CA LEU A 71 13.27 -9.00 1.64
C LEU A 71 14.48 -9.28 2.53
N ARG A 72 14.63 -8.51 3.62
CA ARG A 72 15.66 -8.72 4.62
C ARG A 72 15.08 -8.70 6.02
N LEU A 73 15.55 -9.62 6.86
CA LEU A 73 15.11 -9.80 8.24
C LEU A 73 16.30 -9.60 9.18
N TRP A 74 16.05 -8.93 10.30
CA TRP A 74 17.04 -8.75 11.37
C TRP A 74 16.54 -9.44 12.62
N LYS A 75 17.38 -10.29 13.17
CA LYS A 75 17.09 -11.03 14.42
C LYS A 75 18.15 -10.73 15.47
N ASP A 76 17.71 -10.73 16.73
CA ASP A 76 18.63 -10.65 17.87
C ASP A 76 19.36 -11.99 18.12
N THR A 77 20.20 -12.02 19.14
CA THR A 77 20.98 -13.22 19.52
C THR A 77 20.11 -14.38 19.98
N SER A 78 18.88 -14.12 20.42
CA SER A 78 17.89 -15.16 20.79
C SER A 78 17.14 -15.71 19.57
N GLY A 79 17.33 -15.11 18.39
CA GLY A 79 16.61 -15.45 17.16
C GLY A 79 15.27 -14.77 16.99
N LYS A 80 14.90 -13.83 17.89
CA LYS A 80 13.67 -13.04 17.79
C LYS A 80 13.81 -12.00 16.68
N LEU A 81 12.74 -11.80 15.86
CA LEU A 81 12.68 -10.75 14.85
C LEU A 81 12.65 -9.37 15.52
N ILE A 82 13.60 -8.51 15.16
CA ILE A 82 13.73 -7.13 15.66
C ILE A 82 13.63 -6.07 14.57
N GLY A 83 13.58 -6.48 13.31
CA GLY A 83 13.38 -5.58 12.19
C GLY A 83 13.19 -6.35 10.87
N PHE A 84 12.51 -5.74 9.94
CA PHE A 84 12.42 -6.19 8.56
C PHE A 84 12.48 -5.02 7.60
N GLY A 85 12.90 -5.28 6.37
CA GLY A 85 12.82 -4.35 5.24
C GLY A 85 12.44 -5.11 3.98
N GLN A 86 11.42 -4.62 3.30
CA GLN A 86 10.97 -5.11 2.01
C GLN A 86 11.08 -4.00 0.99
N LEU A 87 11.76 -4.28 -0.12
CA LEU A 87 11.94 -3.35 -1.22
C LEU A 87 11.17 -3.85 -2.44
N LEU A 88 10.14 -3.11 -2.84
CA LEU A 88 9.38 -3.37 -4.05
C LEU A 88 9.94 -2.53 -5.19
N MET A 89 10.27 -3.15 -6.31
CA MET A 89 10.82 -2.48 -7.49
C MET A 89 10.01 -2.87 -8.72
N PRO A 90 8.84 -2.25 -8.95
CA PRO A 90 8.06 -2.50 -10.15
C PRO A 90 8.91 -2.19 -11.39
N LYS A 91 8.71 -2.97 -12.45
CA LYS A 91 9.44 -2.79 -13.71
C LYS A 91 8.90 -1.57 -14.44
N HIS A 92 9.68 -0.51 -14.50
CA HIS A 92 9.46 0.64 -15.38
C HIS A 92 10.55 0.70 -16.45
N ASN A 93 10.22 1.25 -17.62
CA ASN A 93 11.15 1.26 -18.76
C ASN A 93 12.26 2.31 -18.61
N ASP A 94 11.97 3.46 -17.97
CA ASP A 94 12.83 4.64 -18.00
C ASP A 94 13.45 5.01 -16.64
N GLU A 95 12.95 4.48 -15.55
CA GLU A 95 13.44 4.75 -14.20
C GLU A 95 13.26 3.53 -13.30
N ILE A 96 14.12 3.36 -12.29
CA ILE A 96 13.93 2.37 -11.24
C ILE A 96 13.35 3.05 -10.03
N GLU A 97 12.10 2.76 -9.75
CA GLU A 97 11.44 3.16 -8.53
C GLU A 97 11.45 2.00 -7.54
N GLY A 98 11.84 2.27 -6.30
CA GLY A 98 11.82 1.32 -5.21
C GLY A 98 10.97 1.85 -4.07
N ASP A 99 9.98 1.07 -3.63
CA ASP A 99 9.19 1.36 -2.45
C ASP A 99 9.68 0.49 -1.29
N LEU A 100 10.24 1.13 -0.27
CA LEU A 100 10.75 0.48 0.93
C LEU A 100 9.70 0.50 2.03
N TYR A 101 9.26 -0.69 2.41
CA TYR A 101 8.46 -0.95 3.60
C TYR A 101 9.35 -1.54 4.67
N PHE A 102 9.36 -0.97 5.87
CA PHE A 102 10.17 -1.49 6.96
C PHE A 102 9.60 -1.12 8.32
N ASP A 103 9.87 -1.99 9.29
CA ASP A 103 9.62 -1.69 10.67
C ASP A 103 10.68 -2.31 11.58
N VAL A 104 10.83 -1.74 12.79
CA VAL A 104 11.88 -2.07 13.74
C VAL A 104 11.32 -2.11 15.15
N HIS A 105 11.76 -3.07 15.94
CA HIS A 105 11.39 -3.14 17.35
C HIS A 105 11.68 -1.80 18.06
N PRO A 106 10.77 -1.26 18.89
CA PRO A 106 10.88 0.08 19.48
C PRO A 106 12.20 0.35 20.21
N THR A 107 12.80 -0.68 20.80
CA THR A 107 14.07 -0.56 21.54
C THR A 107 15.32 -0.58 20.64
N ARG A 108 15.17 -0.75 19.32
CA ARG A 108 16.26 -0.88 18.36
C ARG A 108 16.21 0.15 17.23
N ARG A 109 15.41 1.20 17.38
CA ARG A 109 15.30 2.31 16.43
C ARG A 109 16.66 2.95 16.16
N ASP A 110 16.71 3.97 15.37
CA ASP A 110 17.91 4.74 14.92
C ASP A 110 18.98 3.89 14.23
N ALA A 111 19.71 3.05 14.96
CA ALA A 111 20.80 2.26 14.37
C ALA A 111 20.30 1.25 13.35
N LEU A 112 19.23 0.51 13.67
CA LEU A 112 18.70 -0.52 12.78
C LEU A 112 17.89 0.09 11.63
N GLU A 113 17.15 1.15 11.85
CA GLU A 113 16.48 1.89 10.78
C GLU A 113 17.50 2.46 9.77
N THR A 114 18.60 3.02 10.27
CA THR A 114 19.71 3.49 9.41
C THR A 114 20.31 2.34 8.59
N GLU A 115 20.53 1.16 9.20
CA GLU A 115 21.06 -0.01 8.49
C GLU A 115 20.11 -0.48 7.39
N ILE A 116 18.80 -0.49 7.66
CA ILE A 116 17.76 -0.84 6.68
C ILE A 116 17.79 0.12 5.48
N LEU A 117 17.82 1.43 5.74
CA LEU A 117 17.91 2.44 4.68
C LEU A 117 19.17 2.27 3.83
N GLN A 118 20.32 2.03 4.45
CA GLN A 118 21.57 1.80 3.73
C GLN A 118 21.53 0.49 2.92
N TRP A 119 20.89 -0.56 3.44
CA TRP A 119 20.69 -1.80 2.70
C TRP A 119 19.82 -1.57 1.46
N SER A 120 18.71 -0.89 1.59
CA SER A 120 17.82 -0.60 0.46
C SER A 120 18.51 0.24 -0.63
N GLU A 121 19.30 1.25 -0.25
CA GLU A 121 20.08 2.04 -1.19
C GLU A 121 21.13 1.19 -1.93
N ARG A 122 21.85 0.30 -1.21
CA ARG A 122 22.79 -0.63 -1.85
C ARG A 122 22.08 -1.53 -2.85
N ARG A 123 20.91 -2.05 -2.46
CA ARG A 123 20.13 -2.91 -3.33
C ARG A 123 19.63 -2.17 -4.59
N MET A 124 19.17 -0.94 -4.45
CA MET A 124 18.81 -0.08 -5.59
C MET A 124 19.99 0.11 -6.54
N ARG A 125 21.18 0.41 -6.02
CA ARG A 125 22.39 0.57 -6.84
C ARG A 125 22.78 -0.71 -7.58
N GLU A 126 22.65 -1.89 -6.95
CA GLU A 126 22.88 -3.19 -7.61
C GLU A 126 21.98 -3.38 -8.85
N VAL A 127 20.71 -3.00 -8.74
CA VAL A 127 19.74 -3.08 -9.84
C VAL A 127 20.03 -2.01 -10.88
N GLY A 128 20.29 -0.77 -10.45
CA GLY A 128 20.57 0.37 -11.31
C GLY A 128 21.80 0.21 -12.18
N GLN A 129 22.89 -0.33 -11.61
CA GLN A 129 24.12 -0.58 -12.37
C GLN A 129 23.91 -1.51 -13.57
N ARG A 130 22.99 -2.47 -13.46
CA ARG A 130 22.67 -3.41 -14.55
C ARG A 130 21.87 -2.78 -15.67
N ARG A 131 21.18 -1.65 -15.43
CA ARG A 131 20.22 -1.02 -16.35
C ARG A 131 20.62 0.38 -16.80
N ALA A 132 21.60 1.00 -16.15
CA ALA A 132 22.02 2.41 -16.39
C ALA A 132 20.87 3.43 -16.30
N LEU A 133 19.90 3.19 -15.41
CA LEU A 133 18.71 4.01 -15.23
C LEU A 133 18.82 4.90 -13.99
N SER A 134 18.07 6.02 -13.98
CA SER A 134 17.87 6.82 -12.76
C SER A 134 17.11 6.00 -11.72
N MET A 135 17.34 6.32 -10.45
CA MET A 135 16.77 5.55 -9.35
C MET A 135 16.14 6.47 -8.32
N LYS A 136 14.92 6.13 -7.90
CA LYS A 136 14.22 6.77 -6.78
C LYS A 136 13.84 5.74 -5.74
N LEU A 137 14.22 5.99 -4.50
CA LEU A 137 13.80 5.19 -3.34
C LEU A 137 12.74 5.96 -2.58
N ARG A 138 11.55 5.34 -2.43
CA ARG A 138 10.46 5.86 -1.61
C ARG A 138 10.31 5.08 -0.33
N THR A 139 9.81 5.74 0.69
CA THR A 139 9.35 5.13 1.94
C THR A 139 8.28 6.02 2.57
N HIS A 140 7.61 5.53 3.59
CA HIS A 140 6.49 6.22 4.21
C HIS A 140 6.69 6.36 5.72
N SER A 141 6.14 7.42 6.28
CA SER A 141 6.06 7.62 7.73
C SER A 141 4.78 8.35 8.09
N ARG A 142 4.16 7.98 9.21
CA ARG A 142 3.10 8.81 9.78
C ARG A 142 3.67 10.16 10.21
N SER A 143 2.87 11.21 10.07
CA SER A 143 3.27 12.58 10.39
C SER A 143 3.58 12.80 11.88
N ASP A 144 3.00 11.99 12.76
CA ASP A 144 3.23 12.01 14.22
C ASP A 144 4.48 11.24 14.67
N LYS A 145 5.10 10.42 13.81
CA LYS A 145 6.35 9.70 14.11
C LYS A 145 7.56 10.60 13.89
N ILE A 146 7.74 11.59 14.78
CA ILE A 146 8.74 12.66 14.63
C ILE A 146 10.15 12.10 14.48
N ASP A 147 10.55 11.12 15.30
CA ASP A 147 11.91 10.55 15.26
C ASP A 147 12.22 9.91 13.90
N ARG A 148 11.25 9.11 13.35
CA ARG A 148 11.40 8.49 12.03
C ARG A 148 11.49 9.54 10.91
N ARG A 149 10.69 10.60 10.98
CA ARG A 149 10.74 11.70 10.03
C ARG A 149 12.10 12.38 10.04
N MET A 150 12.59 12.74 11.23
CA MET A 150 13.91 13.35 11.40
C MET A 150 15.05 12.43 10.91
N LEU A 151 14.91 11.11 11.11
CA LEU A 151 15.87 10.15 10.57
C LEU A 151 15.86 10.17 9.05
N LEU A 152 14.69 10.07 8.41
CA LEU A 152 14.56 10.10 6.95
C LEU A 152 15.16 11.37 6.36
N GLU A 153 14.88 12.54 6.94
CA GLU A 153 15.42 13.83 6.51
C GLU A 153 16.95 13.86 6.65
N ARG A 154 17.51 13.39 7.77
CA ARG A 154 18.96 13.25 7.97
C ARG A 154 19.62 12.29 6.95
N GLN A 155 18.89 11.27 6.52
CA GLN A 155 19.36 10.33 5.51
C GLN A 155 19.15 10.85 4.06
N GLY A 156 18.73 12.11 3.89
CA GLY A 156 18.60 12.78 2.59
C GLY A 156 17.31 12.48 1.84
N PHE A 157 16.28 11.98 2.53
CA PHE A 157 14.95 11.91 1.98
C PHE A 157 14.23 13.26 2.10
N THR A 158 13.37 13.56 1.15
CA THR A 158 12.49 14.73 1.15
C THR A 158 11.04 14.29 1.05
N THR A 159 10.13 15.02 1.69
CA THR A 159 8.71 14.77 1.57
C THR A 159 8.24 15.03 0.13
N GLU A 160 7.59 14.05 -0.47
CA GLU A 160 7.06 14.14 -1.83
C GLU A 160 5.54 14.38 -1.81
N ARG A 161 4.80 13.68 -0.92
CA ARG A 161 3.33 13.73 -0.88
C ARG A 161 2.78 13.40 0.50
N GLY A 162 1.54 13.86 0.77
CA GLY A 162 0.78 13.51 1.96
C GLY A 162 -0.49 12.74 1.60
N PHE A 163 -0.84 11.75 2.43
CA PHE A 163 -2.07 10.96 2.32
C PHE A 163 -2.79 11.00 3.64
N LEU A 164 -4.11 11.19 3.61
CA LEU A 164 -4.95 11.16 4.80
C LEU A 164 -5.61 9.78 4.92
N THR A 165 -5.52 9.17 6.08
CA THR A 165 -6.46 8.13 6.46
C THR A 165 -7.67 8.80 7.07
N MET A 166 -8.85 8.51 6.54
CA MET A 166 -10.11 9.05 7.02
C MET A 166 -11.02 7.92 7.46
N THR A 167 -11.83 8.17 8.49
CA THR A 167 -12.79 7.19 9.03
C THR A 167 -14.20 7.80 9.11
N CYS A 168 -15.19 6.92 8.99
CA CYS A 168 -16.60 7.27 9.20
C CYS A 168 -17.26 6.18 10.05
N PRO A 169 -17.63 6.46 11.31
CA PRO A 169 -18.50 5.58 12.09
C PRO A 169 -19.86 5.38 11.40
N LEU A 170 -20.39 4.17 11.44
CA LEU A 170 -21.68 3.83 10.83
C LEU A 170 -22.81 3.64 11.85
N ASP A 171 -22.70 4.23 13.03
CA ASP A 171 -23.68 4.18 14.11
C ASP A 171 -24.99 4.91 13.76
N GLY A 172 -24.91 6.00 12.94
CA GLY A 172 -26.05 6.77 12.47
C GLY A 172 -26.67 6.26 11.15
N PRO A 173 -27.77 6.88 10.71
CA PRO A 173 -28.38 6.60 9.41
C PRO A 173 -27.49 7.10 8.27
N ILE A 174 -27.28 6.24 7.26
CA ILE A 174 -26.58 6.62 6.03
C ILE A 174 -27.61 7.16 5.04
N SER A 175 -27.38 8.37 4.51
CA SER A 175 -28.25 8.98 3.49
C SER A 175 -28.47 8.03 2.31
N SER A 176 -29.66 8.08 1.72
CA SER A 176 -29.96 7.29 0.53
C SER A 176 -29.13 7.78 -0.66
N PRO A 177 -28.53 6.86 -1.44
CA PRO A 177 -27.83 7.24 -2.65
C PRO A 177 -28.83 7.80 -3.68
N THR A 178 -28.53 8.97 -4.24
CA THR A 178 -29.33 9.57 -5.30
C THR A 178 -28.52 9.59 -6.59
N LEU A 179 -28.89 8.75 -7.53
CA LEU A 179 -28.26 8.72 -8.86
C LEU A 179 -28.88 9.77 -9.78
N PRO A 180 -28.13 10.32 -10.74
CA PRO A 180 -28.70 11.09 -11.82
C PRO A 180 -29.71 10.27 -12.63
N SER A 181 -30.66 10.95 -13.28
CA SER A 181 -31.69 10.28 -14.09
C SER A 181 -31.08 9.36 -15.15
N GLY A 182 -31.61 8.15 -15.22
CA GLY A 182 -31.20 7.12 -16.19
C GLY A 182 -29.94 6.32 -15.79
N PHE A 183 -29.24 6.69 -14.71
CA PHE A 183 -28.12 5.88 -14.21
C PHE A 183 -28.62 4.78 -13.30
N THR A 184 -27.92 3.62 -13.34
CA THR A 184 -28.20 2.47 -12.50
C THR A 184 -26.95 2.01 -11.76
N LEU A 185 -27.14 1.27 -10.64
CA LEU A 185 -26.05 0.59 -9.95
C LEU A 185 -26.10 -0.91 -10.25
N GLN A 186 -24.93 -1.49 -10.48
CA GLN A 186 -24.76 -2.94 -10.58
C GLN A 186 -23.46 -3.38 -9.90
N TRP A 187 -23.35 -4.69 -9.65
CA TRP A 187 -22.09 -5.32 -9.21
C TRP A 187 -21.22 -5.69 -10.41
N LEU A 188 -19.90 -5.66 -10.20
CA LEU A 188 -18.95 -6.11 -11.21
C LEU A 188 -19.05 -7.63 -11.43
N SER A 189 -19.29 -8.03 -12.66
CA SER A 189 -19.10 -9.42 -13.11
C SER A 189 -17.72 -9.56 -13.75
N LEU A 190 -16.79 -10.23 -13.08
CA LEU A 190 -15.41 -10.36 -13.56
C LEU A 190 -15.30 -11.04 -14.92
N GLU A 191 -16.17 -12.02 -15.21
CA GLU A 191 -16.16 -12.74 -16.48
C GLU A 191 -16.59 -11.86 -17.66
N ARG A 192 -17.59 -11.02 -17.45
CA ARG A 192 -18.19 -10.19 -18.49
C ARG A 192 -17.57 -8.80 -18.58
N ASP A 193 -17.30 -8.17 -17.43
CA ASP A 193 -17.14 -6.73 -17.34
C ASP A 193 -15.69 -6.28 -17.10
N LEU A 194 -14.74 -7.22 -16.85
CA LEU A 194 -13.38 -6.88 -16.42
C LEU A 194 -12.66 -5.91 -17.35
N LYS A 195 -12.80 -6.07 -18.67
CA LYS A 195 -12.19 -5.17 -19.64
C LYS A 195 -12.75 -3.75 -19.54
N ALA A 196 -14.08 -3.61 -19.51
CA ALA A 196 -14.74 -2.31 -19.38
C ALA A 196 -14.46 -1.65 -18.02
N TRP A 197 -14.28 -2.46 -16.95
CA TRP A 197 -13.89 -1.96 -15.63
C TRP A 197 -12.45 -1.43 -15.64
N VAL A 198 -11.51 -2.09 -16.32
CA VAL A 198 -10.12 -1.61 -16.47
C VAL A 198 -10.08 -0.28 -17.24
N GLU A 199 -10.86 -0.15 -18.30
CA GLU A 199 -11.00 1.12 -19.04
C GLU A 199 -11.56 2.23 -18.13
N LEU A 200 -12.62 1.93 -17.35
CA LEU A 200 -13.18 2.86 -16.36
C LEU A 200 -12.14 3.26 -15.31
N PHE A 201 -11.35 2.31 -14.80
CA PHE A 201 -10.29 2.57 -13.83
C PHE A 201 -9.27 3.57 -14.40
N ASN A 202 -8.69 3.27 -15.57
CA ASN A 202 -7.66 4.08 -16.18
C ASN A 202 -8.15 5.50 -16.48
N GLU A 203 -9.35 5.67 -17.02
CA GLU A 203 -9.93 6.99 -17.27
C GLU A 203 -10.33 7.75 -16.01
N SER A 204 -10.64 7.04 -14.91
CA SER A 204 -10.97 7.67 -13.62
C SER A 204 -9.74 8.23 -12.93
N PHE A 205 -8.59 7.53 -13.04
CA PHE A 205 -7.34 7.87 -12.36
C PHE A 205 -6.30 8.58 -13.22
N ILE A 206 -6.62 8.91 -14.48
CA ILE A 206 -5.70 9.58 -15.41
C ILE A 206 -5.08 10.88 -14.86
N ASP A 207 -5.77 11.57 -13.95
CA ASP A 207 -5.28 12.79 -13.28
C ASP A 207 -4.66 12.49 -11.90
N HIS A 208 -4.57 11.21 -11.52
CA HIS A 208 -4.04 10.85 -10.21
C HIS A 208 -2.51 10.91 -10.22
N TRP A 209 -1.94 11.37 -9.11
CA TRP A 209 -0.50 11.37 -8.93
C TRP A 209 0.07 9.96 -9.12
N ASN A 210 1.16 9.85 -9.85
CA ASN A 210 1.85 8.60 -10.16
C ASN A 210 0.96 7.55 -10.85
N HIS A 211 -0.03 8.01 -11.66
CA HIS A 211 -0.92 7.12 -12.40
C HIS A 211 -0.15 6.24 -13.38
N GLN A 212 -0.52 4.98 -13.42
CA GLN A 212 -0.10 4.00 -14.41
C GLN A 212 -1.31 3.23 -14.89
N ASP A 213 -1.34 2.93 -16.17
CA ASP A 213 -2.44 2.18 -16.76
C ASP A 213 -2.48 0.76 -16.19
N LEU A 214 -3.63 0.42 -15.63
CA LEU A 214 -3.93 -0.93 -15.18
C LEU A 214 -4.17 -1.83 -16.38
N THR A 215 -3.55 -3.02 -16.38
CA THR A 215 -3.84 -4.04 -17.41
C THR A 215 -4.93 -5.00 -16.94
N VAL A 216 -5.60 -5.65 -17.90
CA VAL A 216 -6.59 -6.69 -17.58
C VAL A 216 -5.97 -7.86 -16.80
N ALA A 217 -4.71 -8.19 -17.09
CA ALA A 217 -3.99 -9.25 -16.38
C ALA A 217 -3.77 -8.87 -14.91
N THR A 218 -3.28 -7.67 -14.64
CA THR A 218 -3.06 -7.16 -13.29
C THR A 218 -4.37 -7.04 -12.51
N ALA A 219 -5.43 -6.51 -13.15
CA ALA A 219 -6.76 -6.43 -12.53
C ALA A 219 -7.30 -7.82 -12.15
N ARG A 220 -7.12 -8.81 -13.02
CA ARG A 220 -7.54 -10.20 -12.74
C ARG A 220 -6.80 -10.76 -11.53
N ASP A 221 -5.52 -10.43 -11.36
CA ASP A 221 -4.75 -10.88 -10.20
C ASP A 221 -5.19 -10.18 -8.91
N TRP A 222 -5.55 -8.89 -8.96
CA TRP A 222 -6.13 -8.19 -7.79
C TRP A 222 -7.41 -8.86 -7.29
N PHE A 223 -8.28 -9.28 -8.21
CA PHE A 223 -9.56 -9.90 -7.87
C PHE A 223 -9.45 -11.39 -7.47
N LYS A 224 -8.28 -12.00 -7.56
CA LYS A 224 -8.01 -13.34 -6.96
C LYS A 224 -7.83 -13.30 -5.45
N ASN A 225 -7.77 -12.12 -4.85
CA ASN A 225 -7.68 -11.97 -3.41
C ASN A 225 -8.83 -12.70 -2.72
N PRO A 226 -8.58 -13.60 -1.75
CA PRO A 226 -9.63 -14.33 -1.03
C PRO A 226 -10.58 -13.40 -0.26
N ASP A 227 -10.11 -12.21 0.11
CA ASP A 227 -10.93 -11.19 0.78
C ASP A 227 -11.75 -10.34 -0.20
N TYR A 228 -11.58 -10.54 -1.51
CA TYR A 228 -12.41 -9.85 -2.51
C TYR A 228 -13.85 -10.34 -2.45
N LYS A 229 -14.78 -9.39 -2.33
CA LYS A 229 -16.21 -9.63 -2.29
C LYS A 229 -16.88 -8.94 -3.49
N PRO A 230 -17.36 -9.70 -4.51
CA PRO A 230 -17.99 -9.10 -5.69
C PRO A 230 -19.13 -8.14 -5.36
N GLU A 231 -19.91 -8.45 -4.33
CA GLU A 231 -21.02 -7.63 -3.82
C GLU A 231 -20.58 -6.29 -3.24
N LEU A 232 -19.31 -6.10 -2.94
CA LEU A 232 -18.73 -4.83 -2.49
C LEU A 232 -18.08 -4.02 -3.62
N ASN A 233 -18.11 -4.52 -4.87
CA ASN A 233 -17.59 -3.82 -6.03
C ASN A 233 -18.74 -3.28 -6.88
N LEU A 234 -19.10 -2.03 -6.65
CA LEU A 234 -20.21 -1.35 -7.30
C LEU A 234 -19.76 -0.58 -8.54
N ILE A 235 -20.61 -0.58 -9.56
CA ILE A 235 -20.45 0.21 -10.78
C ILE A 235 -21.71 1.03 -11.01
N ALA A 236 -21.54 2.32 -11.31
CA ALA A 236 -22.61 3.17 -11.84
C ALA A 236 -22.57 3.11 -13.38
N VAL A 237 -23.69 2.75 -13.97
CA VAL A 237 -23.86 2.60 -15.43
C VAL A 237 -24.72 3.73 -15.96
N ALA A 238 -24.27 4.38 -17.00
CA ALA A 238 -24.98 5.44 -17.72
C ALA A 238 -26.09 4.85 -18.61
N PRO A 239 -27.04 5.69 -19.07
CA PRO A 239 -28.17 5.24 -19.92
C PRO A 239 -27.76 4.54 -21.22
N ASP A 240 -26.57 4.84 -21.75
CA ASP A 240 -26.00 4.23 -22.96
C ASP A 240 -25.21 2.93 -22.68
N GLY A 241 -25.19 2.48 -21.42
CA GLY A 241 -24.44 1.29 -21.00
C GLY A 241 -22.98 1.57 -20.61
N THR A 242 -22.51 2.80 -20.71
CA THR A 242 -21.13 3.16 -20.35
C THR A 242 -20.91 3.08 -18.84
N PHE A 243 -19.82 2.46 -18.39
CA PHE A 243 -19.39 2.46 -17.00
C PHE A 243 -18.85 3.84 -16.62
N ALA A 244 -19.55 4.53 -15.72
CA ALA A 244 -19.32 5.93 -15.41
C ALA A 244 -18.59 6.20 -14.10
N ALA A 245 -18.83 5.36 -13.08
CA ALA A 245 -18.12 5.41 -11.79
C ALA A 245 -18.07 4.02 -11.15
N PHE A 246 -17.14 3.84 -10.22
CA PHE A 246 -17.03 2.60 -9.46
C PHE A 246 -16.61 2.87 -8.02
N CYS A 247 -16.94 1.92 -7.12
CA CYS A 247 -16.51 1.91 -5.74
C CYS A 247 -16.20 0.49 -5.32
N VAL A 248 -14.99 0.23 -4.85
CA VAL A 248 -14.56 -1.07 -4.33
C VAL A 248 -14.50 -1.01 -2.82
N GLY A 249 -15.46 -1.65 -2.18
CA GLY A 249 -15.43 -1.95 -0.76
C GLY A 249 -14.57 -3.17 -0.47
N TYR A 250 -14.02 -3.22 0.73
CA TYR A 250 -13.17 -4.31 1.19
C TYR A 250 -13.47 -4.63 2.64
N LEU A 251 -13.51 -5.92 2.98
CA LEU A 251 -13.81 -6.40 4.32
C LEU A 251 -12.91 -7.59 4.65
N ASN A 252 -11.99 -7.41 5.59
CA ASN A 252 -11.14 -8.47 6.08
C ASN A 252 -11.73 -9.05 7.38
N LEU A 253 -12.48 -10.14 7.25
CA LEU A 253 -13.16 -10.79 8.39
C LEU A 253 -12.16 -11.41 9.38
N GLU A 254 -11.05 -11.94 8.90
CA GLU A 254 -10.02 -12.54 9.75
C GLU A 254 -9.33 -11.47 10.60
N GLU A 255 -8.96 -10.35 10.00
CA GLU A 255 -8.37 -9.22 10.70
C GLU A 255 -9.35 -8.63 11.73
N ASN A 256 -10.61 -8.45 11.34
CA ASN A 256 -11.65 -7.97 12.23
C ASN A 256 -11.85 -8.91 13.44
N ALA A 257 -11.90 -10.22 13.21
CA ALA A 257 -12.00 -11.20 14.29
C ALA A 257 -10.78 -11.16 15.21
N ARG A 258 -9.57 -10.98 14.64
CA ARG A 258 -8.32 -10.91 15.37
C ARG A 258 -8.18 -9.62 16.21
N SER A 259 -8.62 -8.49 15.66
CA SER A 259 -8.52 -7.18 16.31
C SER A 259 -9.68 -6.84 17.21
N GLY A 260 -10.78 -7.61 17.15
CA GLY A 260 -12.04 -7.33 17.84
C GLY A 260 -12.76 -6.10 17.28
N ARG A 261 -12.49 -5.71 16.02
CA ARG A 261 -13.08 -4.55 15.35
C ARG A 261 -13.97 -5.00 14.21
N ASN A 262 -14.98 -4.20 13.88
CA ASN A 262 -15.85 -4.38 12.74
C ASN A 262 -15.59 -3.26 11.71
N GLU A 263 -14.39 -3.27 11.11
CA GLU A 263 -13.94 -2.24 10.17
C GLU A 263 -14.05 -2.71 8.72
N GLY A 264 -14.41 -1.79 7.84
CA GLY A 264 -14.40 -1.99 6.39
C GLY A 264 -13.65 -0.86 5.70
N TRP A 265 -13.23 -1.08 4.46
CA TRP A 265 -12.46 -0.11 3.68
C TRP A 265 -13.16 0.25 2.38
N ILE A 266 -13.06 1.51 1.97
CA ILE A 266 -13.21 1.92 0.58
C ILE A 266 -11.80 1.96 -0.01
N LYS A 267 -11.43 0.90 -0.73
CA LYS A 267 -10.09 0.79 -1.32
C LYS A 267 -9.94 1.61 -2.60
N LEU A 268 -11.01 1.70 -3.40
CA LEU A 268 -11.00 2.44 -4.65
C LEU A 268 -12.35 3.14 -4.85
N LEU A 269 -12.29 4.41 -5.23
CA LEU A 269 -13.44 5.20 -5.67
C LEU A 269 -13.03 6.02 -6.88
N GLY A 270 -13.65 5.78 -8.02
CA GLY A 270 -13.34 6.48 -9.26
C GLY A 270 -14.57 6.95 -10.01
N THR A 271 -14.45 8.08 -10.71
CA THR A 271 -15.45 8.57 -11.64
C THR A 271 -14.76 8.97 -12.93
N ARG A 272 -15.16 8.36 -14.04
CA ARG A 272 -14.67 8.65 -15.39
C ARG A 272 -14.78 10.16 -15.66
N ARG A 273 -13.74 10.74 -16.28
CA ARG A 273 -13.61 12.21 -16.44
C ARG A 273 -14.89 12.86 -17.00
N GLY A 274 -15.48 12.30 -18.03
CA GLY A 274 -16.70 12.83 -18.67
C GLY A 274 -17.98 12.79 -17.82
N PHE A 275 -17.98 12.03 -16.73
CA PHE A 275 -19.12 11.87 -15.82
C PHE A 275 -18.90 12.50 -14.45
N ARG A 276 -17.82 13.28 -14.27
CA ARG A 276 -17.55 14.00 -13.01
C ARG A 276 -18.57 15.14 -12.82
N LYS A 277 -18.74 15.57 -11.58
CA LYS A 277 -19.65 16.66 -11.15
C LYS A 277 -21.14 16.37 -11.34
N LEU A 278 -21.53 15.14 -11.67
CA LEU A 278 -22.92 14.70 -11.74
C LEU A 278 -23.45 14.10 -10.41
N GLY A 279 -22.66 14.06 -9.35
CA GLY A 279 -23.04 13.46 -8.07
C GLY A 279 -22.80 11.95 -7.97
N LEU A 280 -22.31 11.29 -9.02
CA LEU A 280 -22.09 9.84 -9.07
C LEU A 280 -21.14 9.35 -7.98
N GLY A 281 -20.00 10.02 -7.76
CA GLY A 281 -19.04 9.64 -6.73
C GLY A 281 -19.67 9.59 -5.34
N ARG A 282 -20.53 10.59 -5.01
CA ARG A 282 -21.25 10.61 -3.73
C ARG A 282 -22.30 9.51 -3.64
N ALA A 283 -23.05 9.30 -4.69
CA ALA A 283 -24.10 8.29 -4.72
C ALA A 283 -23.54 6.87 -4.55
N ILE A 284 -22.49 6.53 -5.29
CA ILE A 284 -21.89 5.20 -5.23
C ILE A 284 -21.15 4.95 -3.92
N LEU A 285 -20.52 5.97 -3.34
CA LEU A 285 -19.90 5.90 -2.02
C LEU A 285 -20.93 5.61 -0.92
N LEU A 286 -22.06 6.32 -0.91
CA LEU A 286 -23.16 6.07 0.02
C LEU A 286 -23.74 4.66 -0.14
N ALA A 287 -23.86 4.18 -1.37
CA ALA A 287 -24.31 2.82 -1.65
C ALA A 287 -23.33 1.78 -1.07
N ALA A 288 -22.02 1.97 -1.28
CA ALA A 288 -20.98 1.08 -0.74
C ALA A 288 -20.95 1.12 0.79
N MET A 289 -21.06 2.27 1.42
CA MET A 289 -21.15 2.40 2.89
C MET A 289 -22.37 1.66 3.45
N ARG A 290 -23.53 1.71 2.78
CA ARG A 290 -24.72 0.97 3.18
C ARG A 290 -24.53 -0.54 3.07
N GLN A 291 -23.83 -1.03 2.04
CA GLN A 291 -23.50 -2.44 1.89
C GLN A 291 -22.53 -2.91 2.97
N LEU A 292 -21.49 -2.15 3.26
CA LEU A 292 -20.56 -2.45 4.35
C LEU A 292 -21.29 -2.48 5.70
N LYS A 293 -22.17 -1.52 5.97
CA LYS A 293 -23.02 -1.53 7.19
C LYS A 293 -23.89 -2.78 7.25
N ALA A 294 -24.55 -3.16 6.15
CA ALA A 294 -25.35 -4.39 6.08
C ALA A 294 -24.53 -5.67 6.31
N ALA A 295 -23.24 -5.64 6.00
CA ALA A 295 -22.27 -6.70 6.29
C ALA A 295 -21.73 -6.68 7.74
N GLY A 296 -22.25 -5.80 8.61
CA GLY A 296 -21.87 -5.73 10.03
C GLY A 296 -20.72 -4.79 10.33
N VAL A 297 -20.27 -3.98 9.36
CA VAL A 297 -19.21 -2.97 9.57
C VAL A 297 -19.73 -1.82 10.42
N GLU A 298 -18.97 -1.46 11.46
CA GLU A 298 -19.27 -0.36 12.37
C GLU A 298 -18.49 0.91 12.03
N CYS A 299 -17.36 0.79 11.34
CA CYS A 299 -16.52 1.91 10.92
C CYS A 299 -15.93 1.66 9.54
N VAL A 300 -16.09 2.62 8.63
CA VAL A 300 -15.48 2.56 7.29
C VAL A 300 -14.26 3.46 7.26
N LYS A 301 -13.18 2.96 6.65
CA LYS A 301 -11.92 3.65 6.43
C LYS A 301 -11.65 3.88 4.95
N LEU A 302 -10.85 4.88 4.65
CA LEU A 302 -10.29 5.11 3.31
C LEU A 302 -8.97 5.87 3.41
N GLY A 303 -8.13 5.72 2.37
CA GLY A 303 -6.97 6.54 2.13
C GLY A 303 -7.25 7.57 1.02
N VAL A 304 -6.77 8.80 1.17
CA VAL A 304 -6.93 9.85 0.16
C VAL A 304 -5.69 10.71 0.06
N ASP A 305 -5.29 11.03 -1.16
CA ASP A 305 -4.25 12.01 -1.44
C ASP A 305 -4.67 13.39 -0.92
N ALA A 306 -3.92 13.95 0.02
CA ALA A 306 -4.21 15.25 0.63
C ALA A 306 -4.15 16.41 -0.39
N GLN A 307 -3.48 16.19 -1.53
CA GLN A 307 -3.32 17.17 -2.62
C GLN A 307 -4.13 16.77 -3.86
N SER A 308 -5.19 15.97 -3.68
CA SER A 308 -6.04 15.51 -4.78
C SER A 308 -6.64 16.67 -5.57
N LEU A 309 -6.43 16.67 -6.88
CA LEU A 309 -7.00 17.67 -7.80
C LEU A 309 -8.52 17.54 -7.95
N THR A 310 -9.12 16.43 -7.53
CA THR A 310 -10.55 16.14 -7.69
C THR A 310 -11.40 16.57 -6.48
N SER A 311 -10.81 17.22 -5.48
CA SER A 311 -11.47 17.56 -4.21
C SER A 311 -12.09 16.34 -3.49
N ALA A 312 -11.46 15.19 -3.60
CA ALA A 312 -11.96 13.93 -3.03
C ALA A 312 -12.16 14.03 -1.51
N THR A 313 -11.28 14.74 -0.80
CA THR A 313 -11.40 14.97 0.64
C THR A 313 -12.72 15.66 1.01
N GLN A 314 -13.16 16.66 0.23
CA GLN A 314 -14.44 17.35 0.45
C GLN A 314 -15.62 16.41 0.23
N LEU A 315 -15.55 15.54 -0.79
CA LEU A 315 -16.56 14.50 -1.02
C LEU A 315 -16.68 13.60 0.21
N TYR A 316 -15.56 13.08 0.73
CA TYR A 316 -15.58 12.19 1.89
C TYR A 316 -16.11 12.90 3.15
N GLN A 317 -15.68 14.11 3.42
CA GLN A 317 -16.20 14.91 4.52
C GLN A 317 -17.71 15.14 4.41
N SER A 318 -18.24 15.35 3.19
CA SER A 318 -19.68 15.58 2.96
C SER A 318 -20.56 14.37 3.31
N VAL A 319 -19.99 13.19 3.46
CA VAL A 319 -20.69 11.95 3.83
C VAL A 319 -20.30 11.42 5.22
N GLY A 320 -19.54 12.22 6.00
CA GLY A 320 -19.26 11.95 7.40
C GLY A 320 -17.86 11.42 7.71
N PHE A 321 -16.94 11.31 6.73
CA PHE A 321 -15.56 10.96 7.03
C PHE A 321 -14.79 12.10 7.69
N GLY A 322 -14.05 11.77 8.73
CA GLY A 322 -13.07 12.65 9.38
C GLY A 322 -11.65 12.12 9.25
N PRO A 323 -10.62 12.99 9.14
CA PRO A 323 -9.22 12.56 9.11
C PRO A 323 -8.80 12.03 10.49
N VAL A 324 -8.05 10.92 10.51
CA VAL A 324 -7.48 10.34 11.74
C VAL A 324 -5.95 10.33 11.72
N ASN A 325 -5.36 10.11 10.56
CA ASN A 325 -3.91 10.08 10.40
C ASN A 325 -3.47 10.76 9.10
N THR A 326 -2.21 11.20 9.08
CA THR A 326 -1.54 11.66 7.89
C THR A 326 -0.30 10.83 7.66
N TRP A 327 -0.20 10.23 6.50
CA TRP A 327 0.99 9.54 6.00
C TRP A 327 1.76 10.43 5.05
N LEU A 328 3.07 10.50 5.22
CA LEU A 328 3.97 11.25 4.36
C LEU A 328 4.79 10.28 3.53
N SER A 329 4.74 10.44 2.22
CA SER A 329 5.64 9.77 1.28
C SER A 329 6.94 10.56 1.23
N TYR A 330 8.04 9.87 1.44
CA TYR A 330 9.40 10.40 1.35
C TYR A 330 10.10 9.80 0.15
N VAL A 331 10.86 10.62 -0.56
CA VAL A 331 11.63 10.19 -1.73
C VAL A 331 13.08 10.60 -1.61
N LYS A 332 13.99 9.74 -2.10
CA LYS A 332 15.40 10.00 -2.24
C LYS A 332 15.89 9.55 -3.61
N LYS A 333 16.56 10.44 -4.35
CA LYS A 333 17.26 10.08 -5.59
C LYS A 333 18.54 9.32 -5.23
N ILE A 334 18.69 8.13 -5.79
CA ILE A 334 19.87 7.29 -5.58
C ILE A 334 20.83 7.49 -6.74
N GLN A 335 22.05 7.95 -6.44
CA GLN A 335 23.09 8.12 -7.43
C GLN A 335 23.73 6.76 -7.76
N PRO A 336 24.02 6.47 -9.04
CA PRO A 336 24.87 5.36 -9.43
C PRO A 336 26.23 5.48 -8.74
N LEU A 337 26.88 4.36 -8.45
CA LEU A 337 28.28 4.40 -8.00
C LEU A 337 29.11 4.95 -9.16
N SER A 338 29.76 6.08 -8.97
CA SER A 338 30.77 6.58 -9.90
C SER A 338 31.95 5.62 -9.86
N TYR A 339 32.18 4.89 -10.96
CA TYR A 339 33.47 4.25 -11.15
C TYR A 339 34.51 5.36 -11.33
N GLN A 340 35.35 5.57 -10.32
CA GLN A 340 36.62 6.21 -10.57
C GLN A 340 37.42 5.23 -11.43
N VAL A 341 37.50 5.50 -12.72
CA VAL A 341 38.51 4.91 -13.58
C VAL A 341 39.83 5.42 -13.03
N THR A 342 40.48 4.63 -12.20
CA THR A 342 41.90 4.85 -11.89
C THR A 342 42.65 4.50 -13.18
N GLU A 343 42.92 5.51 -14.00
CA GLU A 343 43.99 5.41 -14.99
C GLU A 343 45.26 5.09 -14.21
N ARG A 344 45.70 3.86 -14.37
CA ARG A 344 47.05 3.49 -13.91
C ARG A 344 48.06 4.17 -14.89
N PRO A 345 49.08 4.82 -14.36
CA PRO A 345 50.16 5.43 -15.16
C PRO A 345 50.95 4.38 -15.94
#